data_25f92b2edd0ec9a8c1b6def22954bf23
#
_entry.id   25f92b2edd0ec9a8c1b6def22954bf23
#
_cell.length_a   1.000
_cell.length_b   1.000
_cell.length_c   1.000
_cell.angle_alpha   90.00
_cell.angle_beta   90.00
_cell.angle_gamma   90.00
#
_symmetry.space_group_name_H-M   'P 1'
#
loop_
_entity.id
_entity.type
_entity.pdbx_description
1 polymer ?
#
loop_
_entity_poly.entity_id
_entity_poly.type
_entity_poly.pdbx_seq_one_letter_code
_entity_poly.pdbx_strand_id
1 'polypeptide(L)'
;MSSRTALHSTTLRCLVLCGVLMAAFSAQAKRLALVMGNDNYASVSKLQKAGNDADAMARELKAAGFTVTLQRDLNYRSMVKVIESFSEGITGGDEVVVFYAGHGVQIKAGSYLLPVDIEAESES
;
A
#
# COMPACT_ATOMS: atom_id res chain seq x y z
N MET A 1 30.53 39.15 42.16
CA MET A 1 29.92 37.85 42.48
C MET A 1 28.63 37.60 41.71
N SER A 2 28.56 37.94 40.45
CA SER A 2 27.31 37.77 39.63
C SER A 2 27.49 37.09 38.25
N SER A 3 28.59 36.36 38.06
CA SER A 3 28.86 35.74 36.75
C SER A 3 28.54 34.23 36.64
N ARG A 4 28.04 33.59 37.70
CA ARG A 4 27.76 32.14 37.70
C ARG A 4 26.31 31.75 37.33
N THR A 5 25.36 32.67 37.41
CA THR A 5 23.93 32.39 37.13
C THR A 5 23.57 32.48 35.65
N ALA A 6 24.33 33.20 34.83
CA ALA A 6 24.04 33.37 33.40
C ALA A 6 24.41 32.14 32.56
N LEU A 7 25.44 31.35 32.91
CA LEU A 7 25.88 30.16 32.16
C LEU A 7 24.90 29.00 32.29
N HIS A 8 24.22 28.83 33.43
CA HIS A 8 23.26 27.73 33.63
C HIS A 8 21.96 27.91 32.86
N SER A 9 21.52 29.15 32.65
CA SER A 9 20.28 29.41 31.87
C SER A 9 20.49 29.23 30.37
N THR A 10 21.70 29.49 29.86
CA THR A 10 22.00 29.32 28.42
C THR A 10 22.13 27.84 28.03
N THR A 11 22.78 27.03 28.88
CA THR A 11 22.88 25.57 28.68
C THR A 11 21.53 24.88 28.79
N LEU A 12 20.68 25.27 29.72
CA LEU A 12 19.33 24.74 29.87
C LEU A 12 18.44 25.08 28.64
N ARG A 13 18.56 26.29 28.09
CA ARG A 13 17.84 26.71 26.87
C ARG A 13 18.29 25.93 25.63
N CYS A 14 19.59 25.65 25.46
CA CYS A 14 20.11 24.84 24.38
C CYS A 14 19.63 23.38 24.47
N LEU A 15 19.58 22.79 25.66
CA LEU A 15 19.07 21.42 25.87
C LEU A 15 17.58 21.30 25.59
N VAL A 16 16.77 22.29 25.97
CA VAL A 16 15.33 22.32 25.66
C VAL A 16 15.10 22.49 24.15
N LEU A 17 15.87 23.33 23.46
CA LEU A 17 15.78 23.54 22.02
C LEU A 17 16.18 22.30 21.25
N CYS A 18 17.23 21.57 21.63
CA CYS A 18 17.61 20.28 21.05
C CYS A 18 16.53 19.20 21.26
N GLY A 19 15.89 19.15 22.42
CA GLY A 19 14.81 18.21 22.71
C GLY A 19 13.56 18.46 21.85
N VAL A 20 13.22 19.69 21.57
CA VAL A 20 12.10 20.08 20.70
C VAL A 20 12.40 19.74 19.22
N LEU A 21 13.65 19.92 18.75
CA LEU A 21 14.07 19.55 17.40
C LEU A 21 14.07 18.02 17.19
N MET A 22 14.42 17.22 18.21
CA MET A 22 14.37 15.74 18.12
C MET A 22 12.94 15.19 18.06
N ALA A 23 11.96 15.87 18.65
CA ALA A 23 10.55 15.50 18.58
C ALA A 23 9.93 15.76 17.20
N ALA A 24 10.54 16.59 16.33
CA ALA A 24 10.05 16.90 14.98
C ALA A 24 10.37 15.81 13.93
N PHE A 25 11.19 14.81 14.27
CA PHE A 25 11.54 13.67 13.38
C PHE A 25 10.70 12.42 13.64
N SER A 26 9.44 12.54 14.07
CA SER A 26 8.52 11.40 14.06
C SER A 26 8.25 11.00 12.61
N ALA A 27 8.48 9.71 12.28
CA ALA A 27 8.17 9.16 10.96
C ALA A 27 6.70 9.46 10.62
N GLN A 28 6.46 10.20 9.52
CA GLN A 28 5.12 10.54 9.08
C GLN A 28 4.44 9.28 8.53
N ALA A 29 3.19 9.03 8.92
CA ALA A 29 2.36 7.97 8.39
C ALA A 29 2.25 8.08 6.86
N LYS A 30 2.44 6.97 6.15
CA LYS A 30 2.33 6.90 4.70
C LYS A 30 0.89 6.60 4.31
N ARG A 31 0.53 6.96 3.08
CA ARG A 31 -0.70 6.55 2.43
C ARG A 31 -0.34 5.68 1.22
N LEU A 32 -0.61 4.40 1.31
CA LEU A 32 -0.18 3.38 0.37
C LEU A 32 -1.38 2.70 -0.27
N ALA A 33 -1.33 2.49 -1.58
CA ALA A 33 -2.37 1.77 -2.30
C ALA A 33 -1.79 0.70 -3.22
N LEU A 34 -2.36 -0.51 -3.18
CA LEU A 34 -2.15 -1.56 -4.16
C LEU A 34 -3.40 -1.68 -5.02
N VAL A 35 -3.25 -1.51 -6.33
CA VAL A 35 -4.34 -1.57 -7.31
C VAL A 35 -4.01 -2.63 -8.34
N MET A 36 -4.90 -3.61 -8.49
CA MET A 36 -4.72 -4.74 -9.40
C MET A 36 -5.93 -4.88 -10.33
N GLY A 37 -5.69 -5.10 -11.63
CA GLY A 37 -6.73 -5.33 -12.63
C GLY A 37 -6.36 -6.48 -13.57
N ASN A 38 -7.17 -7.54 -13.58
CA ASN A 38 -6.96 -8.73 -14.38
C ASN A 38 -8.07 -8.93 -15.43
N ASP A 39 -7.72 -8.83 -16.70
CA ASP A 39 -8.61 -9.03 -17.86
C ASP A 39 -8.26 -10.29 -18.66
N ASN A 40 -6.98 -10.56 -18.91
CA ASN A 40 -6.51 -11.55 -19.89
C ASN A 40 -6.37 -12.95 -19.28
N TYR A 41 -7.47 -13.51 -18.84
CA TYR A 41 -7.52 -14.89 -18.34
C TYR A 41 -7.26 -15.92 -19.45
N ALA A 42 -6.43 -16.94 -19.16
CA ALA A 42 -6.05 -17.98 -20.11
C ALA A 42 -7.14 -19.05 -20.27
N SER A 43 -7.74 -19.50 -19.16
CA SER A 43 -8.64 -20.66 -19.13
C SER A 43 -10.08 -20.35 -18.72
N VAL A 44 -10.37 -19.12 -18.31
CA VAL A 44 -11.73 -18.65 -18.04
C VAL A 44 -12.04 -17.43 -18.92
N SER A 45 -13.28 -16.97 -18.93
CA SER A 45 -13.69 -15.84 -19.75
C SER A 45 -12.84 -14.61 -19.52
N LYS A 46 -12.31 -14.02 -20.58
CA LYS A 46 -11.61 -12.74 -20.52
C LYS A 46 -12.56 -11.63 -20.12
N LEU A 47 -12.06 -10.70 -19.33
CA LEU A 47 -12.76 -9.45 -19.04
C LEU A 47 -12.26 -8.34 -19.95
N GLN A 48 -12.97 -7.21 -19.99
CA GLN A 48 -12.63 -6.08 -20.86
C GLN A 48 -12.48 -4.76 -20.11
N LYS A 49 -12.86 -4.72 -18.84
CA LYS A 49 -12.96 -3.48 -18.07
C LYS A 49 -12.11 -3.44 -16.78
N ALA A 50 -11.66 -4.60 -16.32
CA ALA A 50 -10.95 -4.70 -15.04
C ALA A 50 -9.66 -3.85 -15.02
N GLY A 51 -8.89 -3.89 -16.11
CA GLY A 51 -7.70 -3.06 -16.26
C GLY A 51 -8.02 -1.56 -16.32
N ASN A 52 -9.07 -1.17 -17.03
CA ASN A 52 -9.51 0.23 -17.08
C ASN A 52 -10.03 0.73 -15.74
N ASP A 53 -10.74 -0.09 -15.00
CA ASP A 53 -11.22 0.22 -13.66
C ASP A 53 -10.04 0.38 -12.68
N ALA A 54 -9.03 -0.48 -12.79
CA ALA A 54 -7.81 -0.36 -12.01
C ALA A 54 -7.05 0.94 -12.32
N ASP A 55 -6.92 1.32 -13.60
CA ASP A 55 -6.29 2.59 -13.99
C ASP A 55 -7.05 3.79 -13.46
N ALA A 56 -8.38 3.79 -13.55
CA ALA A 56 -9.21 4.87 -13.04
C ALA A 56 -9.05 5.00 -11.52
N MET A 57 -9.11 3.89 -10.78
CA MET A 57 -8.90 3.88 -9.34
C MET A 57 -7.50 4.36 -8.95
N ALA A 58 -6.47 3.95 -9.69
CA ALA A 58 -5.10 4.40 -9.45
C ALA A 58 -4.96 5.92 -9.61
N ARG A 59 -5.60 6.52 -10.62
CA ARG A 59 -5.60 7.99 -10.80
C ARG A 59 -6.27 8.71 -9.64
N GLU A 60 -7.43 8.23 -9.19
CA GLU A 60 -8.17 8.82 -8.08
C GLU A 60 -7.39 8.71 -6.76
N LEU A 61 -6.77 7.57 -6.49
CA LEU A 61 -5.96 7.37 -5.30
C LEU A 61 -4.69 8.24 -5.30
N LYS A 62 -4.04 8.40 -6.45
CA LYS A 62 -2.92 9.35 -6.60
C LYS A 62 -3.35 10.78 -6.32
N ALA A 63 -4.49 11.21 -6.88
CA ALA A 63 -5.05 12.54 -6.63
C ALA A 63 -5.41 12.75 -5.15
N ALA A 64 -5.79 11.68 -4.44
CA ALA A 64 -6.06 11.68 -3.01
C ALA A 64 -4.79 11.61 -2.14
N GLY A 65 -3.59 11.59 -2.72
CA GLY A 65 -2.31 11.63 -2.02
C GLY A 65 -1.74 10.26 -1.64
N PHE A 66 -2.23 9.16 -2.23
CA PHE A 66 -1.66 7.82 -2.06
C PHE A 66 -0.44 7.60 -2.96
N THR A 67 0.55 6.90 -2.45
CA THR A 67 1.58 6.24 -3.27
C THR A 67 0.98 4.95 -3.80
N VAL A 68 0.79 4.86 -5.11
CA VAL A 68 0.05 3.76 -5.75
C VAL A 68 0.99 2.80 -6.44
N THR A 69 0.84 1.51 -6.13
CA THR A 69 1.36 0.39 -6.91
C THR A 69 0.24 -0.15 -7.79
N LEU A 70 0.34 0.04 -9.11
CA LEU A 70 -0.63 -0.43 -10.10
C LEU A 70 -0.07 -1.62 -10.87
N GLN A 71 -0.82 -2.71 -10.91
CA GLN A 71 -0.46 -3.93 -11.64
C GLN A 71 -1.63 -4.45 -12.47
N ARG A 72 -1.34 -5.03 -13.64
CA ARG A 72 -2.33 -5.62 -14.54
C ARG A 72 -1.94 -7.03 -14.94
N ASP A 73 -2.96 -7.86 -15.20
CA ASP A 73 -2.82 -9.21 -15.77
C ASP A 73 -1.79 -10.07 -15.02
N LEU A 74 -1.97 -10.14 -13.71
CA LEU A 74 -1.09 -10.87 -12.82
C LEU A 74 -1.38 -12.37 -12.85
N ASN A 75 -0.37 -13.18 -13.16
CA ASN A 75 -0.39 -14.61 -12.89
C ASN A 75 -0.22 -14.87 -11.39
N TYR A 76 -0.42 -16.11 -10.95
CA TYR A 76 -0.36 -16.48 -9.54
C TYR A 76 0.94 -16.03 -8.86
N ARG A 77 2.08 -16.35 -9.47
CA ARG A 77 3.40 -16.01 -8.91
C ARG A 77 3.61 -14.50 -8.76
N SER A 78 3.24 -13.74 -9.79
CA SER A 78 3.37 -12.28 -9.79
C SER A 78 2.40 -11.64 -8.79
N MET A 79 1.20 -12.20 -8.65
CA MET A 79 0.20 -11.71 -7.70
C MET A 79 0.66 -11.89 -6.26
N VAL A 80 1.17 -13.07 -5.91
CA VAL A 80 1.77 -13.33 -4.59
C VAL A 80 2.92 -12.37 -4.33
N LYS A 81 3.86 -12.25 -5.27
CA LYS A 81 5.04 -11.40 -5.12
C LYS A 81 4.69 -9.92 -4.91
N VAL A 82 3.72 -9.37 -5.64
CA VAL A 82 3.35 -7.96 -5.48
C VAL A 82 2.66 -7.71 -4.14
N ILE A 83 1.83 -8.65 -3.69
CA ILE A 83 1.15 -8.55 -2.38
C ILE A 83 2.18 -8.62 -1.24
N GLU A 84 3.13 -9.55 -1.31
CA GLU A 84 4.22 -9.67 -0.32
C GLU A 84 5.07 -8.40 -0.27
N SER A 85 5.58 -7.94 -1.41
CA SER A 85 6.40 -6.72 -1.49
C SER A 85 5.66 -5.48 -1.01
N PHE A 86 4.36 -5.36 -1.33
CA PHE A 86 3.53 -4.26 -0.85
C PHE A 86 3.36 -4.32 0.68
N SER A 87 3.11 -5.51 1.21
CA SER A 87 2.92 -5.73 2.65
C SER A 87 4.17 -5.40 3.46
N GLU A 88 5.35 -5.73 2.94
CA GLU A 88 6.65 -5.41 3.58
C GLU A 88 6.88 -3.90 3.72
N GLY A 89 6.29 -3.09 2.87
CA GLY A 89 6.40 -1.64 2.91
C GLY A 89 5.49 -0.94 3.94
N ILE A 90 4.57 -1.69 4.57
CA ILE A 90 3.59 -1.14 5.52
C ILE A 90 4.21 -1.08 6.91
N THR A 91 4.05 0.06 7.57
CA THR A 91 4.45 0.26 8.97
C THR A 91 3.26 0.74 9.81
N GLY A 92 3.37 0.61 11.13
CA GLY A 92 2.30 1.05 12.04
C GLY A 92 1.94 2.52 11.82
N GLY A 93 0.64 2.80 11.74
CA GLY A 93 0.09 4.14 11.49
C GLY A 93 -0.14 4.48 10.01
N ASP A 94 0.32 3.65 9.07
CA ASP A 94 0.08 3.86 7.66
C ASP A 94 -1.42 3.67 7.30
N GLU A 95 -1.90 4.47 6.35
CA GLU A 95 -3.21 4.32 5.72
C GLU A 95 -3.07 3.47 4.46
N VAL A 96 -3.79 2.35 4.39
CA VAL A 96 -3.61 1.35 3.34
C VAL A 96 -4.92 1.08 2.61
N VAL A 97 -4.88 1.11 1.27
CA VAL A 97 -5.97 0.71 0.40
C VAL A 97 -5.51 -0.41 -0.51
N VAL A 98 -6.33 -1.46 -0.65
CA VAL A 98 -6.15 -2.51 -1.66
C VAL A 98 -7.40 -2.54 -2.52
N PHE A 99 -7.22 -2.39 -3.83
CA PHE A 99 -8.27 -2.48 -4.83
C PHE A 99 -7.96 -3.62 -5.81
N TYR A 100 -8.98 -4.42 -6.09
CA TYR A 100 -8.89 -5.49 -7.08
C TYR A 100 -10.09 -5.45 -8.01
N ALA A 101 -9.84 -5.51 -9.32
CA ALA A 101 -10.82 -5.75 -10.37
C ALA A 101 -10.41 -6.98 -11.17
N GLY A 102 -11.30 -7.96 -11.27
CA GLY A 102 -11.02 -9.25 -11.92
C GLY A 102 -12.02 -10.31 -11.50
N HIS A 103 -11.78 -11.55 -11.88
CA HIS A 103 -12.58 -12.68 -11.40
C HIS A 103 -12.26 -13.01 -9.95
N GLY A 104 -13.28 -13.42 -9.23
CA GLY A 104 -13.17 -13.95 -7.88
C GLY A 104 -14.13 -15.11 -7.69
N VAL A 105 -13.84 -15.97 -6.73
CA VAL A 105 -14.71 -17.09 -6.35
C VAL A 105 -14.91 -17.12 -4.86
N GLN A 106 -16.06 -17.57 -4.44
CA GLN A 106 -16.36 -17.87 -3.05
C GLN A 106 -16.52 -19.38 -2.88
N ILE A 107 -15.66 -19.95 -2.03
CA ILE A 107 -15.69 -21.38 -1.73
C ILE A 107 -15.80 -21.54 -0.22
N LYS A 108 -16.89 -22.16 0.24
CA LYS A 108 -17.22 -22.26 1.67
C LYS A 108 -17.26 -20.86 2.30
N ALA A 109 -16.44 -20.60 3.32
CA ALA A 109 -16.36 -19.31 4.00
C ALA A 109 -15.25 -18.38 3.46
N GLY A 110 -14.52 -18.80 2.40
CA GLY A 110 -13.40 -18.04 1.82
C GLY A 110 -13.76 -17.38 0.51
N SER A 111 -13.25 -16.15 0.30
CA SER A 111 -13.28 -15.45 -0.99
C SER A 111 -11.87 -15.42 -1.56
N TYR A 112 -11.74 -15.76 -2.84
CA TYR A 112 -10.45 -15.87 -3.51
C TYR A 112 -10.41 -14.99 -4.75
N LEU A 113 -9.32 -14.24 -4.91
CA LEU A 113 -9.04 -13.46 -6.10
C LEU A 113 -8.32 -14.37 -7.11
N LEU A 114 -8.74 -14.34 -8.37
CA LEU A 114 -8.21 -15.25 -9.38
C LEU A 114 -7.09 -14.59 -10.20
N PRO A 115 -5.89 -15.20 -10.25
CA PRO A 115 -4.84 -14.81 -11.17
C PRO A 115 -5.21 -15.18 -12.61
N VAL A 116 -4.56 -14.54 -13.60
CA VAL A 116 -4.91 -14.75 -15.02
C VAL A 116 -4.56 -16.15 -15.54
N ASP A 117 -3.69 -16.88 -14.86
CA ASP A 117 -3.29 -18.25 -15.18
C ASP A 117 -4.05 -19.33 -14.39
N ILE A 118 -5.18 -18.95 -13.76
CA ILE A 118 -6.05 -19.94 -13.10
C ILE A 118 -6.53 -20.98 -14.10
N GLU A 119 -6.42 -22.24 -13.75
CA GLU A 119 -6.97 -23.35 -14.53
C GLU A 119 -8.38 -23.66 -14.02
N ALA A 120 -9.34 -23.68 -14.94
CA ALA A 120 -10.68 -24.17 -14.64
C ALA A 120 -10.66 -25.69 -14.86
N GLU A 121 -10.77 -26.46 -13.78
CA GLU A 121 -11.12 -27.88 -13.93
C GLU A 121 -12.56 -27.95 -14.40
N SER A 122 -12.78 -28.55 -15.59
CA SER A 122 -14.13 -28.88 -16.02
C SER A 122 -14.68 -29.94 -15.07
N GLU A 123 -15.75 -29.65 -14.37
CA GLU A 123 -16.52 -30.68 -13.71
C GLU A 123 -17.00 -31.66 -14.77
N SER A 124 -16.42 -32.84 -14.80
CA SER A 124 -16.82 -33.97 -15.64
C SER A 124 -17.94 -34.76 -14.96
#